data_4d39f022520f0316c7d0126bbf505647
#
_entry.id   4d39f022520f0316c7d0126bbf505647
#
_cell.length_a   1.000
_cell.length_b   1.000
_cell.length_c   1.000
_cell.angle_alpha   90.00
_cell.angle_beta   90.00
_cell.angle_gamma   90.00
#
_symmetry.space_group_name_H-M   'P 1'
#
loop_
_entity.id
_entity.type
_entity.pdbx_description
1 polymer ?
#
loop_
_entity_poly.entity_id
_entity_poly.type
_entity_poly.pdbx_seq_one_letter_code
_entity_poly.pdbx_strand_id
1 'polypeptide(L)'
;MLLDPYEGGKAVVAEAARNIACTGARPLGITDCLNYGSPERPAVFYQFKESCRGIAEACRALDTPVTGGNVSFYNESPAGAVDPTPVVGMIGLLARSDRAVPSHARAAGDVVFVLGETRAELGASQLWEALYGFVGGQPPRVHLAVERRLVDYLVTAAERGLLRSAHDCSHGGLSVALAEVAMGGPYDETGFGLDIDLTAYASGLAAVDLLFSESHGRAVVTCALERATAVAALAQELGVPALRVGTVAQTGGAVRLRLRDATIEHPVERLRQVYFSSVSRRMGD
;
A
#
# COMPACT_ATOMS: atom_id res chain seq x y z
N MET A 1 -13.40 6.25 3.49
CA MET A 1 -14.14 7.54 3.60
C MET A 1 -15.61 7.33 3.85
N LEU A 2 -16.34 6.62 3.00
CA LEU A 2 -17.79 6.46 3.12
C LEU A 2 -18.21 5.83 4.46
N LEU A 3 -17.54 4.77 4.89
CA LEU A 3 -17.87 4.02 6.11
C LEU A 3 -17.34 4.67 7.40
N ASP A 4 -16.17 5.29 7.34
CA ASP A 4 -15.56 6.03 8.45
C ASP A 4 -14.70 7.17 7.87
N PRO A 5 -15.23 8.39 7.83
CA PRO A 5 -14.52 9.52 7.23
C PRO A 5 -13.26 9.92 8.01
N TYR A 6 -13.24 9.72 9.33
CA TYR A 6 -12.06 10.03 10.12
C TYR A 6 -10.90 9.05 9.89
N GLU A 7 -11.16 7.74 9.94
CA GLU A 7 -10.16 6.73 9.59
C GLU A 7 -9.72 6.87 8.13
N GLY A 8 -10.67 7.11 7.21
CA GLY A 8 -10.35 7.36 5.81
C GLY A 8 -9.49 8.61 5.59
N GLY A 9 -9.70 9.67 6.36
CA GLY A 9 -8.86 10.87 6.34
C GLY A 9 -7.43 10.59 6.78
N LYS A 10 -7.23 9.76 7.80
CA LYS A 10 -5.89 9.28 8.17
C LYS A 10 -5.27 8.39 7.11
N ALA A 11 -6.08 7.47 6.56
CA ALA A 11 -5.62 6.47 5.60
C ALA A 11 -5.03 7.09 4.33
N VAL A 12 -5.70 8.08 3.73
CA VAL A 12 -5.25 8.70 2.48
C VAL A 12 -3.90 9.42 2.63
N VAL A 13 -3.64 10.04 3.79
CA VAL A 13 -2.34 10.68 4.07
C VAL A 13 -1.27 9.62 4.36
N ALA A 14 -1.59 8.61 5.16
CA ALA A 14 -0.66 7.52 5.50
C ALA A 14 -0.24 6.72 4.26
N GLU A 15 -1.18 6.43 3.36
CA GLU A 15 -0.89 5.75 2.09
C GLU A 15 0.03 6.58 1.20
N ALA A 16 -0.27 7.88 1.02
CA ALA A 16 0.60 8.76 0.26
C ALA A 16 2.02 8.82 0.85
N ALA A 17 2.15 8.86 2.18
CA ALA A 17 3.45 8.85 2.85
C ALA A 17 4.21 7.53 2.67
N ARG A 18 3.53 6.37 2.71
CA ARG A 18 4.15 5.08 2.41
C ARG A 18 4.63 5.00 0.96
N ASN A 19 3.80 5.46 0.01
CA ASN A 19 4.16 5.48 -1.41
C ASN A 19 5.43 6.30 -1.65
N ILE A 20 5.52 7.50 -1.07
CA ILE A 20 6.73 8.32 -1.12
C ILE A 20 7.92 7.61 -0.45
N ALA A 21 7.74 7.07 0.74
CA ALA A 21 8.82 6.40 1.47
C ALA A 21 9.33 5.13 0.75
N CYS A 22 8.46 4.39 0.06
CA CYS A 22 8.86 3.25 -0.77
C CYS A 22 9.80 3.65 -1.91
N THR A 23 9.74 4.89 -2.41
CA THR A 23 10.73 5.39 -3.38
C THR A 23 12.08 5.75 -2.75
N GLY A 24 12.20 5.71 -1.43
CA GLY A 24 13.36 6.15 -0.65
C GLY A 24 13.32 7.65 -0.30
N ALA A 25 12.28 8.37 -0.73
CA ALA A 25 12.13 9.79 -0.45
C ALA A 25 11.46 10.01 0.92
N ARG A 26 11.88 11.08 1.62
CA ARG A 26 11.22 11.54 2.85
C ARG A 26 9.99 12.37 2.48
N PRO A 27 8.78 12.01 2.94
CA PRO A 27 7.60 12.85 2.80
C PRO A 27 7.83 14.25 3.39
N LEU A 28 7.38 15.31 2.69
CA LEU A 28 7.59 16.71 3.11
C LEU A 28 6.29 17.48 3.31
N GLY A 29 5.28 17.23 2.50
CA GLY A 29 4.05 17.99 2.56
C GLY A 29 3.03 17.51 1.56
N ILE A 30 1.78 17.92 1.76
CA ILE A 30 0.66 17.53 0.91
C ILE A 30 -0.04 18.73 0.29
N THR A 31 -0.70 18.47 -0.83
CA THR A 31 -1.83 19.26 -1.33
C THR A 31 -3.07 18.38 -1.35
N ASP A 32 -4.25 18.98 -1.22
CA ASP A 32 -5.49 18.24 -1.25
C ASP A 32 -6.51 18.79 -2.25
N CYS A 33 -7.44 17.93 -2.67
CA CYS A 33 -8.61 18.28 -3.44
C CYS A 33 -9.80 17.57 -2.79
N LEU A 34 -10.60 18.31 -2.04
CA LEU A 34 -11.66 17.79 -1.22
C LEU A 34 -13.00 17.90 -1.95
N ASN A 35 -13.66 16.77 -2.25
CA ASN A 35 -14.89 16.73 -3.03
C ASN A 35 -16.04 16.12 -2.21
N TYR A 36 -17.13 16.89 -2.06
CA TYR A 36 -18.30 16.51 -1.28
C TYR A 36 -19.60 17.02 -1.91
N GLY A 37 -20.72 16.42 -1.52
CA GLY A 37 -22.04 16.94 -1.83
C GLY A 37 -22.36 18.26 -1.13
N SER A 38 -23.64 18.57 -0.94
CA SER A 38 -24.08 19.80 -0.26
C SER A 38 -23.71 19.77 1.24
N PRO A 39 -22.93 20.75 1.72
CA PRO A 39 -22.59 20.87 3.15
C PRO A 39 -23.77 21.28 4.04
N GLU A 40 -24.90 21.68 3.47
CA GLU A 40 -26.14 21.96 4.21
C GLU A 40 -26.80 20.68 4.72
N ARG A 41 -26.42 19.52 4.16
CA ARG A 41 -26.84 18.20 4.64
C ARG A 41 -25.99 17.79 5.83
N PRO A 42 -26.54 17.54 7.01
CA PRO A 42 -25.77 17.21 8.23
C PRO A 42 -24.84 16.00 8.03
N ALA A 43 -25.25 14.99 7.28
CA ALA A 43 -24.43 13.82 7.00
C ALA A 43 -23.19 14.16 6.15
N VAL A 44 -23.34 14.99 5.11
CA VAL A 44 -22.23 15.44 4.26
C VAL A 44 -21.27 16.32 5.04
N PHE A 45 -21.81 17.24 5.86
CA PHE A 45 -20.97 18.09 6.72
C PHE A 45 -20.20 17.26 7.75
N TYR A 46 -20.82 16.22 8.30
CA TYR A 46 -20.12 15.28 9.20
C TYR A 46 -18.97 14.59 8.48
N GLN A 47 -19.19 14.06 7.27
CA GLN A 47 -18.17 13.41 6.47
C GLN A 47 -17.00 14.36 6.17
N PHE A 48 -17.28 15.58 5.76
CA PHE A 48 -16.27 16.61 5.52
C PHE A 48 -15.47 16.92 6.79
N LYS A 49 -16.15 17.24 7.88
CA LYS A 49 -15.51 17.58 9.17
C LYS A 49 -14.60 16.48 9.67
N GLU A 50 -15.09 15.24 9.68
CA GLU A 50 -14.34 14.12 10.25
C GLU A 50 -13.18 13.70 9.34
N SER A 51 -13.34 13.75 8.01
CA SER A 51 -12.20 13.49 7.10
C SER A 51 -11.11 14.56 7.24
N CYS A 52 -11.46 15.85 7.31
CA CYS A 52 -10.50 16.91 7.59
C CYS A 52 -9.78 16.72 8.93
N ARG A 53 -10.50 16.26 9.98
CA ARG A 53 -9.91 15.95 11.27
C ARG A 53 -8.90 14.81 11.16
N GLY A 54 -9.24 13.74 10.43
CA GLY A 54 -8.34 12.61 10.17
C GLY A 54 -7.09 13.01 9.38
N ILE A 55 -7.26 13.78 8.29
CA ILE A 55 -6.16 14.34 7.50
C ILE A 55 -5.23 15.18 8.38
N ALA A 56 -5.78 16.10 9.16
CA ALA A 56 -4.99 16.98 10.03
C ALA A 56 -4.20 16.22 11.09
N GLU A 57 -4.76 15.15 11.66
CA GLU A 57 -4.06 14.30 12.63
C GLU A 57 -2.93 13.53 11.99
N ALA A 58 -3.16 12.93 10.82
CA ALA A 58 -2.13 12.20 10.09
C ALA A 58 -1.00 13.14 9.62
N CYS A 59 -1.33 14.34 9.13
CA CYS A 59 -0.32 15.34 8.76
C CYS A 59 0.59 15.73 9.92
N ARG A 60 0.03 15.91 11.12
CA ARG A 60 0.83 16.21 12.32
C ARG A 60 1.71 15.04 12.73
N ALA A 61 1.18 13.81 12.68
CA ALA A 61 1.90 12.62 13.09
C ALA A 61 3.04 12.27 12.13
N LEU A 62 2.87 12.55 10.84
CA LEU A 62 3.84 12.25 9.79
C LEU A 62 4.72 13.45 9.41
N ASP A 63 4.49 14.62 10.02
CA ASP A 63 5.22 15.86 9.75
C ASP A 63 5.12 16.29 8.26
N THR A 64 3.90 16.21 7.71
CA THR A 64 3.59 16.52 6.31
C THR A 64 2.49 17.60 6.23
N PRO A 65 2.82 18.87 6.44
CA PRO A 65 1.83 19.95 6.44
C PRO A 65 1.09 20.06 5.11
N VAL A 66 -0.16 20.52 5.17
CA VAL A 66 -0.92 20.91 3.99
C VAL A 66 -0.36 22.23 3.46
N THR A 67 0.16 22.24 2.25
CA THR A 67 0.77 23.42 1.62
C THR A 67 -0.22 24.21 0.78
N GLY A 68 -1.35 23.60 0.42
CA GLY A 68 -2.42 24.19 -0.37
C GLY A 68 -3.42 23.13 -0.80
N GLY A 69 -4.47 23.56 -1.45
CA GLY A 69 -5.51 22.67 -1.95
C GLY A 69 -6.80 23.39 -2.25
N ASN A 70 -7.87 22.66 -2.47
CA ASN A 70 -9.20 23.21 -2.67
C ASN A 70 -10.27 22.33 -2.03
N VAL A 71 -11.42 22.94 -1.75
CA VAL A 71 -12.65 22.21 -1.43
C VAL A 71 -13.70 22.51 -2.50
N SER A 72 -14.37 21.44 -2.97
CA SER A 72 -15.49 21.50 -3.88
C SER A 72 -16.71 20.89 -3.21
N PHE A 73 -17.74 21.70 -3.03
CA PHE A 73 -19.03 21.29 -2.50
C PHE A 73 -20.10 21.25 -3.59
N TYR A 74 -21.28 20.77 -3.25
CA TYR A 74 -22.43 20.64 -4.16
C TYR A 74 -22.15 19.75 -5.37
N ASN A 75 -21.23 18.78 -5.24
CA ASN A 75 -21.01 17.77 -6.29
C ASN A 75 -22.15 16.76 -6.24
N GLU A 76 -23.21 17.05 -6.95
CA GLU A 76 -24.43 16.28 -6.96
C GLU A 76 -24.95 16.06 -8.39
N SER A 77 -25.63 14.94 -8.57
CA SER A 77 -26.34 14.61 -9.81
C SER A 77 -27.76 14.14 -9.47
N PRO A 78 -28.63 13.88 -10.47
CA PRO A 78 -29.92 13.25 -10.22
C PRO A 78 -29.85 11.90 -9.48
N ALA A 79 -28.70 11.22 -9.57
CA ALA A 79 -28.45 9.95 -8.86
C ALA A 79 -28.06 10.15 -7.37
N GLY A 80 -27.77 11.39 -6.97
CA GLY A 80 -27.38 11.73 -5.60
C GLY A 80 -26.08 12.50 -5.51
N ALA A 81 -25.61 12.71 -4.28
CA ALA A 81 -24.31 13.32 -3.99
C ALA A 81 -23.18 12.35 -4.34
N VAL A 82 -22.01 12.90 -4.70
CA VAL A 82 -20.79 12.09 -4.79
C VAL A 82 -20.43 11.52 -3.42
N ASP A 83 -19.80 10.36 -3.40
CA ASP A 83 -19.17 9.85 -2.19
C ASP A 83 -18.07 10.81 -1.69
N PRO A 84 -17.83 10.88 -0.36
CA PRO A 84 -16.79 11.73 0.18
C PRO A 84 -15.42 11.35 -0.42
N THR A 85 -14.85 12.23 -1.23
CA THR A 85 -13.67 11.95 -2.04
C THR A 85 -12.55 12.99 -1.83
N PRO A 86 -11.84 12.96 -0.70
CA PRO A 86 -10.56 13.65 -0.57
C PRO A 86 -9.51 12.97 -1.46
N VAL A 87 -8.83 13.77 -2.26
CA VAL A 87 -7.67 13.35 -3.04
C VAL A 87 -6.44 14.05 -2.46
N VAL A 88 -5.39 13.31 -2.16
CA VAL A 88 -4.14 13.84 -1.60
C VAL A 88 -3.01 13.64 -2.58
N GLY A 89 -2.35 14.74 -2.95
CA GLY A 89 -1.04 14.71 -3.59
C GLY A 89 0.05 14.94 -2.53
N MET A 90 1.11 14.16 -2.57
CA MET A 90 2.23 14.30 -1.63
C MET A 90 3.55 14.45 -2.38
N ILE A 91 4.41 15.33 -1.88
CA ILE A 91 5.78 15.45 -2.36
C ILE A 91 6.75 14.92 -1.32
N GLY A 92 7.88 14.39 -1.79
CA GLY A 92 8.97 13.95 -0.94
C GLY A 92 10.32 14.38 -1.49
N LEU A 93 11.31 14.41 -0.62
CA LEU A 93 12.69 14.72 -0.98
C LEU A 93 13.54 13.45 -0.93
N LEU A 94 14.10 13.11 -2.08
CA LEU A 94 15.11 12.07 -2.19
C LEU A 94 16.48 12.70 -1.96
N ALA A 95 17.17 12.34 -0.87
CA ALA A 95 18.45 12.92 -0.50
C ALA A 95 19.53 12.69 -1.57
N ARG A 96 19.46 11.55 -2.28
CA ARG A 96 20.40 11.16 -3.34
C ARG A 96 19.63 10.45 -4.45
N SER A 97 19.71 10.92 -5.68
CA SER A 97 19.02 10.34 -6.84
C SER A 97 19.44 8.90 -7.15
N ASP A 98 20.70 8.54 -6.86
CA ASP A 98 21.22 7.17 -7.01
C ASP A 98 20.71 6.19 -5.93
N ARG A 99 19.90 6.68 -4.99
CA ARG A 99 19.24 5.88 -3.93
C ARG A 99 17.73 5.72 -4.14
N ALA A 100 17.24 6.10 -5.30
CA ALA A 100 15.85 5.83 -5.67
C ALA A 100 15.58 4.32 -5.67
N VAL A 101 14.51 3.93 -4.99
CA VAL A 101 14.09 2.53 -4.84
C VAL A 101 12.89 2.28 -5.75
N PRO A 102 12.96 1.32 -6.69
CA PRO A 102 11.81 0.94 -7.53
C PRO A 102 10.81 0.10 -6.75
N SER A 103 9.56 0.03 -7.25
CA SER A 103 8.49 -0.74 -6.63
C SER A 103 8.57 -2.25 -6.89
N HIS A 104 9.30 -2.69 -7.91
CA HIS A 104 9.31 -4.07 -8.39
C HIS A 104 10.66 -4.76 -8.21
N ALA A 105 10.66 -6.09 -8.14
CA ALA A 105 11.84 -6.93 -8.00
C ALA A 105 12.88 -6.65 -9.10
N ARG A 106 14.18 -6.72 -8.74
CA ARG A 106 15.28 -6.33 -9.64
C ARG A 106 16.26 -7.45 -9.97
N ALA A 107 16.37 -8.46 -9.12
CA ALA A 107 17.33 -9.53 -9.35
C ALA A 107 16.87 -10.86 -8.75
N ALA A 108 17.05 -11.95 -9.48
CA ALA A 108 16.87 -13.29 -8.94
C ALA A 108 17.85 -13.55 -7.80
N GLY A 109 17.39 -14.24 -6.75
CA GLY A 109 18.16 -14.52 -5.54
C GLY A 109 18.02 -13.43 -4.45
N ASP A 110 17.41 -12.28 -4.75
CA ASP A 110 17.11 -11.29 -3.73
C ASP A 110 16.15 -11.86 -2.68
N VAL A 111 16.33 -11.44 -1.44
CA VAL A 111 15.48 -11.84 -0.31
C VAL A 111 14.27 -10.95 -0.23
N VAL A 112 13.10 -11.54 0.02
CA VAL A 112 11.83 -10.84 0.20
C VAL A 112 11.47 -10.77 1.68
N PHE A 113 11.17 -9.56 2.15
CA PHE A 113 10.62 -9.31 3.48
C PHE A 113 9.23 -8.71 3.38
N VAL A 114 8.35 -9.10 4.30
CA VAL A 114 7.12 -8.37 4.62
C VAL A 114 7.40 -7.55 5.88
N LEU A 115 7.13 -6.27 5.80
CA LEU A 115 7.20 -5.31 6.91
C LEU A 115 5.79 -5.04 7.44
N GLY A 116 5.66 -4.89 8.76
CA GLY A 116 4.38 -4.66 9.42
C GLY A 116 3.59 -5.94 9.67
N GLU A 117 2.36 -5.78 10.15
CA GLU A 117 1.49 -6.87 10.58
C GLU A 117 0.20 -6.92 9.76
N THR A 118 -0.20 -8.10 9.31
CA THR A 118 -1.54 -8.35 8.79
C THR A 118 -2.49 -8.71 9.92
N ARG A 119 -3.69 -8.13 9.88
CA ARG A 119 -4.79 -8.43 10.81
C ARG A 119 -6.00 -8.90 10.01
N ALA A 120 -7.01 -9.47 10.67
CA ALA A 120 -8.28 -9.84 10.04
C ALA A 120 -9.12 -8.57 9.77
N GLU A 121 -8.79 -7.84 8.71
CA GLU A 121 -9.36 -6.53 8.37
C GLU A 121 -9.82 -6.52 6.90
N LEU A 122 -10.86 -7.32 6.59
CA LEU A 122 -11.47 -7.40 5.25
C LEU A 122 -12.61 -6.39 5.03
N GLY A 123 -13.03 -5.66 6.05
CA GLY A 123 -14.06 -4.62 5.92
C GLY A 123 -13.60 -3.52 4.97
N ALA A 124 -14.49 -3.05 4.10
CA ALA A 124 -14.22 -2.05 3.06
C ALA A 124 -13.15 -2.46 2.02
N SER A 125 -12.79 -3.74 1.94
CA SER A 125 -11.72 -4.20 1.04
C SER A 125 -12.17 -4.31 -0.41
N GLN A 126 -11.21 -4.19 -1.31
CA GLN A 126 -11.40 -4.44 -2.74
C GLN A 126 -11.86 -5.88 -3.02
N LEU A 127 -11.49 -6.84 -2.16
CA LEU A 127 -11.95 -8.22 -2.30
C LEU A 127 -13.48 -8.32 -2.23
N TRP A 128 -14.11 -7.65 -1.24
CA TRP A 128 -15.56 -7.71 -1.07
C TRP A 128 -16.30 -6.96 -2.18
N GLU A 129 -15.76 -5.82 -2.60
CA GLU A 129 -16.31 -5.09 -3.74
C GLU A 129 -16.21 -5.90 -5.04
N ALA A 130 -15.04 -6.49 -5.33
CA ALA A 130 -14.81 -7.24 -6.56
C ALA A 130 -15.64 -8.54 -6.65
N LEU A 131 -15.80 -9.27 -5.53
CA LEU A 131 -16.49 -10.56 -5.53
C LEU A 131 -17.99 -10.44 -5.30
N TYR A 132 -18.43 -9.47 -4.52
CA TYR A 132 -19.82 -9.40 -4.05
C TYR A 132 -20.53 -8.08 -4.39
N GLY A 133 -19.83 -7.11 -5.01
CA GLY A 133 -20.36 -5.76 -5.24
C GLY A 133 -20.72 -5.04 -3.94
N PHE A 134 -20.08 -5.41 -2.84
CA PHE A 134 -20.43 -4.95 -1.51
C PHE A 134 -19.33 -4.08 -0.90
N VAL A 135 -19.71 -2.85 -0.54
CA VAL A 135 -18.87 -1.93 0.24
C VAL A 135 -19.44 -1.80 1.64
N GLY A 136 -18.77 -2.35 2.63
CA GLY A 136 -19.28 -2.36 4.01
C GLY A 136 -18.30 -3.01 4.99
N GLY A 137 -18.77 -3.24 6.21
CA GLY A 137 -17.97 -3.76 7.30
C GLY A 137 -17.16 -2.65 7.98
N GLN A 138 -16.29 -3.05 8.91
CA GLN A 138 -15.42 -2.12 9.62
C GLN A 138 -14.14 -1.91 8.82
N PRO A 139 -13.83 -0.66 8.37
CA PRO A 139 -12.59 -0.40 7.66
C PRO A 139 -11.38 -0.60 8.58
N PRO A 140 -10.21 -0.92 8.00
CA PRO A 140 -8.95 -1.03 8.74
C PRO A 140 -8.63 0.26 9.50
N ARG A 141 -8.11 0.11 10.72
CA ARG A 141 -7.70 1.26 11.54
C ARG A 141 -6.28 1.70 11.22
N VAL A 142 -6.08 3.01 11.13
CA VAL A 142 -4.76 3.61 10.92
C VAL A 142 -4.08 3.90 12.25
N HIS A 143 -2.97 3.22 12.51
CA HIS A 143 -2.12 3.45 13.67
C HIS A 143 -0.94 4.35 13.28
N LEU A 144 -1.09 5.66 13.39
CA LEU A 144 -0.15 6.65 12.90
C LEU A 144 1.29 6.49 13.43
N ALA A 145 1.45 5.98 14.65
CA ALA A 145 2.77 5.68 15.19
C ALA A 145 3.44 4.48 14.47
N VAL A 146 2.66 3.52 13.97
CA VAL A 146 3.16 2.41 13.16
C VAL A 146 3.56 2.93 11.77
N GLU A 147 2.71 3.75 11.17
CA GLU A 147 2.99 4.41 9.89
C GLU A 147 4.28 5.23 9.94
N ARG A 148 4.46 6.04 10.97
CA ARG A 148 5.66 6.85 11.14
C ARG A 148 6.93 5.99 11.22
N ARG A 149 6.92 4.92 12.02
CA ARG A 149 8.07 4.01 12.10
C ARG A 149 8.39 3.33 10.77
N LEU A 150 7.36 2.90 10.03
CA LEU A 150 7.53 2.29 8.72
C LEU A 150 8.12 3.28 7.70
N VAL A 151 7.62 4.52 7.67
CA VAL A 151 8.15 5.60 6.83
C VAL A 151 9.62 5.87 7.16
N ASP A 152 9.96 6.04 8.45
CA ASP A 152 11.33 6.28 8.89
C ASP A 152 12.26 5.10 8.55
N TYR A 153 11.75 3.86 8.65
CA TYR A 153 12.47 2.66 8.24
C TYR A 153 12.78 2.66 6.74
N LEU A 154 11.77 2.85 5.90
CA LEU A 154 11.91 2.79 4.44
C LEU A 154 12.92 3.84 3.93
N VAL A 155 12.79 5.08 4.41
CA VAL A 155 13.71 6.17 4.07
C VAL A 155 15.12 5.84 4.52
N THR A 156 15.32 5.43 5.77
CA THR A 156 16.65 5.10 6.32
C THR A 156 17.27 3.91 5.60
N ALA A 157 16.51 2.88 5.29
CA ALA A 157 16.97 1.70 4.56
C ALA A 157 17.41 2.05 3.14
N ALA A 158 16.69 2.94 2.45
CA ALA A 158 17.05 3.44 1.13
C ALA A 158 18.35 4.28 1.18
N GLU A 159 18.44 5.23 2.13
CA GLU A 159 19.64 6.06 2.33
C GLU A 159 20.90 5.21 2.58
N ARG A 160 20.77 4.13 3.36
CA ARG A 160 21.85 3.16 3.62
C ARG A 160 22.11 2.19 2.44
N GLY A 161 21.31 2.25 1.36
CA GLY A 161 21.43 1.36 0.20
C GLY A 161 21.15 -0.11 0.52
N LEU A 162 20.24 -0.37 1.45
CA LEU A 162 19.88 -1.73 1.87
C LEU A 162 18.87 -2.38 0.95
N LEU A 163 18.00 -1.57 0.30
CA LEU A 163 16.87 -2.06 -0.47
C LEU A 163 17.19 -2.13 -1.97
N ARG A 164 16.63 -3.12 -2.64
CA ARG A 164 16.56 -3.24 -4.10
C ARG A 164 15.20 -2.86 -4.65
N SER A 165 14.14 -3.12 -3.90
CA SER A 165 12.79 -2.63 -4.19
C SER A 165 12.00 -2.45 -2.91
N ALA A 166 10.94 -1.62 -2.99
CA ALA A 166 9.97 -1.45 -1.92
C ALA A 166 8.60 -1.12 -2.51
N HIS A 167 7.57 -1.78 -2.02
CA HIS A 167 6.18 -1.61 -2.43
C HIS A 167 5.29 -1.58 -1.19
N ASP A 168 4.38 -0.63 -1.07
CA ASP A 168 3.43 -0.64 0.05
C ASP A 168 2.35 -1.71 -0.15
N CYS A 169 1.67 -2.09 0.93
CA CYS A 169 0.49 -2.93 0.86
C CYS A 169 -0.74 -2.03 1.01
N SER A 170 -1.51 -1.89 -0.06
CA SER A 170 -2.73 -1.08 -0.14
C SER A 170 -3.91 -1.93 -0.60
N HIS A 171 -4.60 -1.51 -1.66
CA HIS A 171 -5.75 -2.21 -2.24
C HIS A 171 -5.41 -3.65 -2.62
N GLY A 172 -6.29 -4.59 -2.24
CA GLY A 172 -6.11 -6.01 -2.47
C GLY A 172 -5.09 -6.70 -1.55
N GLY A 173 -4.51 -5.97 -0.61
CA GLY A 173 -3.67 -6.49 0.46
C GLY A 173 -2.33 -7.05 0.01
N LEU A 174 -1.83 -8.04 0.76
CA LEU A 174 -0.50 -8.61 0.54
C LEU A 174 -0.39 -9.36 -0.80
N SER A 175 -1.45 -10.02 -1.22
CA SER A 175 -1.41 -10.81 -2.47
C SER A 175 -1.23 -9.92 -3.70
N VAL A 176 -1.89 -8.77 -3.74
CA VAL A 176 -1.75 -7.81 -4.85
C VAL A 176 -0.39 -7.13 -4.79
N ALA A 177 0.07 -6.70 -3.62
CA ALA A 177 1.42 -6.13 -3.47
C ALA A 177 2.53 -7.09 -3.94
N LEU A 178 2.44 -8.39 -3.60
CA LEU A 178 3.39 -9.40 -4.10
C LEU A 178 3.30 -9.59 -5.62
N ALA A 179 2.08 -9.56 -6.18
CA ALA A 179 1.91 -9.63 -7.63
C ALA A 179 2.54 -8.42 -8.33
N GLU A 180 2.34 -7.22 -7.81
CA GLU A 180 2.89 -5.97 -8.36
C GLU A 180 4.42 -5.93 -8.25
N VAL A 181 4.98 -6.40 -7.13
CA VAL A 181 6.45 -6.57 -6.99
C VAL A 181 7.01 -7.54 -8.04
N ALA A 182 6.27 -8.60 -8.38
CA ALA A 182 6.70 -9.61 -9.36
C ALA A 182 6.55 -9.13 -10.80
N MET A 183 5.47 -8.42 -11.11
CA MET A 183 5.12 -8.04 -12.49
C MET A 183 6.13 -7.11 -13.17
N GLY A 184 6.90 -6.35 -12.41
CA GLY A 184 7.78 -5.33 -12.97
C GLY A 184 7.03 -4.07 -13.41
N GLY A 185 7.76 -3.10 -13.93
CA GLY A 185 7.20 -1.85 -14.43
C GLY A 185 6.50 -2.00 -15.79
N PRO A 186 5.77 -0.95 -16.23
CA PRO A 186 5.05 -0.96 -17.51
C PRO A 186 5.99 -1.06 -18.74
N TYR A 187 7.24 -0.70 -18.58
CA TYR A 187 8.25 -0.73 -19.65
C TYR A 187 9.20 -1.94 -19.54
N ASP A 188 9.08 -2.76 -18.50
CA ASP A 188 9.82 -4.01 -18.38
C ASP A 188 9.03 -5.09 -19.13
N GLU A 189 9.64 -5.73 -20.08
CA GLU A 189 8.99 -6.80 -20.89
C GLU A 189 8.72 -8.05 -20.06
N THR A 190 9.51 -8.27 -19.00
CA THR A 190 9.41 -9.46 -18.15
C THR A 190 9.57 -9.08 -16.69
N GLY A 191 8.71 -9.61 -15.83
CA GLY A 191 8.89 -9.51 -14.38
C GLY A 191 9.75 -10.64 -13.83
N PHE A 192 9.78 -10.78 -12.52
CA PHE A 192 10.46 -11.85 -11.79
C PHE A 192 9.45 -12.73 -11.07
N GLY A 193 9.68 -14.05 -11.04
CA GLY A 193 8.93 -14.92 -10.14
C GLY A 193 9.24 -14.62 -8.68
N LEU A 194 8.36 -15.07 -7.79
CA LEU A 194 8.57 -15.01 -6.34
C LEU A 194 8.28 -16.38 -5.74
N ASP A 195 9.17 -16.89 -4.89
CA ASP A 195 8.95 -18.05 -4.03
C ASP A 195 8.75 -17.56 -2.59
N ILE A 196 7.50 -17.56 -2.12
CA ILE A 196 7.08 -16.96 -0.86
C ILE A 196 6.49 -18.03 0.06
N ASP A 197 6.97 -18.09 1.29
CA ASP A 197 6.45 -18.93 2.35
C ASP A 197 5.82 -18.07 3.45
N LEU A 198 4.49 -18.11 3.52
CA LEU A 198 3.69 -17.36 4.50
C LEU A 198 3.24 -18.24 5.67
N THR A 199 3.71 -19.48 5.77
CA THR A 199 3.25 -20.43 6.82
C THR A 199 3.52 -19.94 8.24
N ALA A 200 4.61 -19.18 8.45
CA ALA A 200 4.97 -18.57 9.71
C ALA A 200 4.47 -17.12 9.88
N TYR A 201 4.07 -16.47 8.79
CA TYR A 201 3.59 -15.09 8.82
C TYR A 201 2.12 -15.06 9.23
N ALA A 202 1.80 -14.24 10.25
CA ALA A 202 0.44 -14.06 10.76
C ALA A 202 -0.28 -15.41 11.05
N SER A 203 0.46 -16.34 11.67
CA SER A 203 -0.04 -17.68 12.03
C SER A 203 -1.29 -17.57 12.92
N GLY A 204 -2.43 -18.00 12.41
CA GLY A 204 -3.72 -17.91 13.11
C GLY A 204 -4.77 -17.17 12.31
N LEU A 205 -4.39 -16.44 11.24
CA LEU A 205 -5.34 -15.89 10.30
C LEU A 205 -5.81 -16.92 9.28
N ALA A 206 -7.05 -16.79 8.83
CA ALA A 206 -7.51 -17.51 7.65
C ALA A 206 -6.73 -17.04 6.40
N ALA A 207 -6.60 -17.92 5.41
CA ALA A 207 -5.85 -17.61 4.20
C ALA A 207 -6.38 -16.34 3.49
N VAL A 208 -7.69 -16.14 3.49
CA VAL A 208 -8.32 -14.95 2.88
C VAL A 208 -7.94 -13.67 3.64
N ASP A 209 -7.92 -13.69 4.96
CA ASP A 209 -7.48 -12.54 5.76
C ASP A 209 -6.01 -12.25 5.54
N LEU A 210 -5.17 -13.30 5.54
CA LEU A 210 -3.73 -13.18 5.33
C LEU A 210 -3.40 -12.51 3.99
N LEU A 211 -4.10 -12.90 2.93
CA LEU A 211 -3.80 -12.47 1.57
C LEU A 211 -4.45 -11.13 1.19
N PHE A 212 -5.69 -10.90 1.66
CA PHE A 212 -6.52 -9.81 1.14
C PHE A 212 -6.94 -8.77 2.17
N SER A 213 -6.58 -8.92 3.46
CA SER A 213 -6.77 -7.81 4.40
C SER A 213 -5.95 -6.59 3.96
N GLU A 214 -6.59 -5.42 4.05
CA GLU A 214 -5.98 -4.15 3.68
C GLU A 214 -5.46 -3.40 4.92
N SER A 215 -4.91 -4.15 5.88
CA SER A 215 -4.28 -3.60 7.09
C SER A 215 -3.20 -2.59 6.73
N HIS A 216 -3.25 -1.44 7.35
CA HIS A 216 -2.29 -0.36 7.15
C HIS A 216 -0.92 -0.65 7.76
N GLY A 217 0.09 0.16 7.44
CA GLY A 217 1.43 0.09 8.04
C GLY A 217 2.24 -1.11 7.56
N ARG A 218 2.08 -1.53 6.30
CA ARG A 218 2.80 -2.67 5.72
C ARG A 218 3.49 -2.31 4.41
N ALA A 219 4.59 -3.00 4.12
CA ALA A 219 5.27 -2.95 2.84
C ALA A 219 5.95 -4.30 2.53
N VAL A 220 6.16 -4.56 1.25
CA VAL A 220 7.02 -5.64 0.75
C VAL A 220 8.32 -5.02 0.29
N VAL A 221 9.46 -5.53 0.77
CA VAL A 221 10.76 -5.04 0.34
C VAL A 221 11.64 -6.19 -0.14
N THR A 222 12.52 -5.91 -1.11
CA THR A 222 13.55 -6.86 -1.53
C THR A 222 14.93 -6.31 -1.26
N CYS A 223 15.87 -7.18 -0.98
CA CYS A 223 17.28 -6.82 -0.78
C CYS A 223 18.20 -7.94 -1.27
N ALA A 224 19.44 -7.60 -1.60
CA ALA A 224 20.46 -8.59 -1.85
C ALA A 224 20.71 -9.47 -0.61
N LEU A 225 21.01 -10.75 -0.82
CA LEU A 225 21.18 -11.72 0.27
C LEU A 225 22.16 -11.25 1.35
N GLU A 226 23.27 -10.64 0.96
CA GLU A 226 24.28 -10.10 1.87
C GLU A 226 23.80 -8.89 2.70
N ARG A 227 22.69 -8.26 2.33
CA ARG A 227 22.05 -7.16 3.07
C ARG A 227 20.95 -7.60 4.02
N ALA A 228 20.48 -8.85 3.92
CA ALA A 228 19.33 -9.34 4.66
C ALA A 228 19.44 -9.14 6.19
N THR A 229 20.63 -9.42 6.76
CA THR A 229 20.88 -9.20 8.20
C THR A 229 20.77 -7.72 8.59
N ALA A 230 21.31 -6.81 7.76
CA ALA A 230 21.23 -5.37 8.02
C ALA A 230 19.81 -4.83 7.91
N VAL A 231 19.01 -5.35 6.94
CA VAL A 231 17.58 -5.04 6.77
C VAL A 231 16.80 -5.43 8.03
N ALA A 232 17.00 -6.66 8.54
CA ALA A 232 16.33 -7.14 9.75
C ALA A 232 16.78 -6.36 11.02
N ALA A 233 18.08 -6.06 11.14
CA ALA A 233 18.63 -5.30 12.28
C ALA A 233 18.05 -3.87 12.35
N LEU A 234 17.97 -3.17 11.20
CA LEU A 234 17.36 -1.84 11.14
C LEU A 234 15.87 -1.89 11.49
N ALA A 235 15.14 -2.93 11.07
CA ALA A 235 13.74 -3.10 11.42
C ALA A 235 13.55 -3.27 12.94
N GLN A 236 14.42 -4.06 13.57
CA GLN A 236 14.44 -4.22 15.02
C GLN A 236 14.79 -2.91 15.74
N GLU A 237 15.78 -2.16 15.26
CA GLU A 237 16.20 -0.86 15.79
C GLU A 237 15.03 0.13 15.82
N LEU A 238 14.24 0.19 14.74
CA LEU A 238 13.13 1.13 14.57
C LEU A 238 11.78 0.58 15.04
N GLY A 239 11.74 -0.64 15.58
CA GLY A 239 10.51 -1.26 16.07
C GLY A 239 9.48 -1.55 14.97
N VAL A 240 9.95 -1.90 13.77
CA VAL A 240 9.12 -2.33 12.64
C VAL A 240 9.15 -3.85 12.58
N PRO A 241 7.99 -4.54 12.70
CA PRO A 241 7.94 -5.97 12.45
C PRO A 241 8.45 -6.29 11.04
N ALA A 242 9.39 -7.21 10.91
CA ALA A 242 9.94 -7.63 9.63
C ALA A 242 10.14 -9.13 9.60
N LEU A 243 9.54 -9.79 8.63
CA LEU A 243 9.72 -11.22 8.43
C LEU A 243 10.26 -11.49 7.03
N ARG A 244 11.35 -12.25 6.96
CA ARG A 244 11.81 -12.83 5.71
C ARG A 244 10.81 -13.91 5.29
N VAL A 245 10.18 -13.72 4.12
CA VAL A 245 9.13 -14.63 3.63
C VAL A 245 9.53 -15.41 2.38
N GLY A 246 10.64 -15.08 1.76
CA GLY A 246 11.03 -15.82 0.55
C GLY A 246 12.16 -15.18 -0.24
N THR A 247 12.18 -15.49 -1.52
CA THR A 247 13.17 -15.01 -2.48
C THR A 247 12.56 -14.66 -3.83
N VAL A 248 13.21 -13.77 -4.54
CA VAL A 248 12.94 -13.48 -5.95
C VAL A 248 13.46 -14.63 -6.79
N ALA A 249 12.59 -15.22 -7.62
CA ALA A 249 12.91 -16.31 -8.51
C ALA A 249 13.37 -15.78 -9.88
N GLN A 250 13.47 -16.68 -10.89
CA GLN A 250 13.93 -16.31 -12.20
C GLN A 250 12.95 -15.38 -12.95
N THR A 251 13.49 -14.65 -13.91
CA THR A 251 12.73 -13.81 -14.84
C THR A 251 11.65 -14.61 -15.55
N GLY A 252 10.44 -14.04 -15.70
CA GLY A 252 9.32 -14.69 -16.37
C GLY A 252 8.74 -15.90 -15.65
N GLY A 253 9.18 -16.18 -14.40
CA GLY A 253 8.70 -17.30 -13.60
C GLY A 253 7.27 -17.14 -13.10
N ALA A 254 6.96 -17.75 -11.97
CA ALA A 254 5.66 -17.67 -11.31
C ALA A 254 5.76 -17.02 -9.93
N VAL A 255 4.69 -16.41 -9.49
CA VAL A 255 4.47 -16.06 -8.08
C VAL A 255 3.91 -17.31 -7.41
N ARG A 256 4.69 -17.90 -6.51
CA ARG A 256 4.29 -19.06 -5.70
C ARG A 256 4.16 -18.64 -4.25
N LEU A 257 2.96 -18.78 -3.69
CA LEU A 257 2.64 -18.46 -2.31
C LEU A 257 2.32 -19.78 -1.57
N ARG A 258 3.16 -20.17 -0.62
CA ARG A 258 2.91 -21.29 0.27
C ARG A 258 2.19 -20.81 1.52
N LEU A 259 1.00 -21.33 1.74
CA LEU A 259 0.17 -21.13 2.92
C LEU A 259 0.19 -22.42 3.77
N ARG A 260 -0.42 -22.38 4.96
CA ARG A 260 -0.49 -23.55 5.83
C ARG A 260 -1.10 -24.78 5.12
N ASP A 261 -2.22 -24.57 4.44
CA ASP A 261 -3.04 -25.66 3.89
C ASP A 261 -3.13 -25.63 2.35
N ALA A 262 -2.42 -24.72 1.70
CA ALA A 262 -2.50 -24.54 0.25
C ALA A 262 -1.21 -23.96 -0.33
N THR A 263 -1.02 -24.16 -1.62
CA THR A 263 -0.06 -23.40 -2.43
C THR A 263 -0.82 -22.76 -3.59
N ILE A 264 -0.60 -21.47 -3.79
CA ILE A 264 -1.15 -20.70 -4.89
C ILE A 264 0.01 -20.41 -5.85
N GLU A 265 -0.21 -20.63 -7.14
CA GLU A 265 0.81 -20.35 -8.15
C GLU A 265 0.18 -19.69 -9.38
N HIS A 266 0.75 -18.56 -9.80
CA HIS A 266 0.35 -17.85 -11.01
C HIS A 266 1.58 -17.43 -11.82
N PRO A 267 1.63 -17.73 -13.12
CA PRO A 267 2.68 -17.22 -14.00
C PRO A 267 2.68 -15.68 -14.00
N VAL A 268 3.86 -15.08 -13.91
CA VAL A 268 4.02 -13.61 -13.93
C VAL A 268 3.42 -13.02 -15.21
N GLU A 269 3.61 -13.68 -16.34
CA GLU A 269 3.02 -13.26 -17.62
C GLU A 269 1.49 -13.12 -17.55
N ARG A 270 0.82 -14.06 -16.88
CA ARG A 270 -0.65 -14.00 -16.70
C ARG A 270 -1.06 -12.82 -15.82
N LEU A 271 -0.32 -12.54 -14.75
CA LEU A 271 -0.56 -11.39 -13.87
C LEU A 271 -0.39 -10.08 -14.65
N ARG A 272 0.69 -9.95 -15.40
CA ARG A 272 0.96 -8.80 -16.28
C ARG A 272 -0.16 -8.59 -17.29
N GLN A 273 -0.56 -9.63 -17.98
CA GLN A 273 -1.66 -9.57 -18.96
C GLN A 273 -2.95 -9.03 -18.33
N VAL A 274 -3.34 -9.54 -17.15
CA VAL A 274 -4.56 -9.11 -16.45
C VAL A 274 -4.46 -7.64 -16.04
N TYR A 275 -3.33 -7.24 -15.48
CA TYR A 275 -3.12 -5.90 -14.94
C TYR A 275 -3.05 -4.84 -16.05
N PHE A 276 -2.11 -4.98 -16.98
CA PHE A 276 -1.85 -3.96 -18.00
C PHE A 276 -2.92 -3.87 -19.10
N SER A 277 -3.74 -4.92 -19.31
CA SER A 277 -4.87 -4.85 -20.23
C SER A 277 -6.19 -4.41 -19.58
N SER A 278 -6.19 -4.07 -18.28
CA SER A 278 -7.43 -3.81 -17.54
C SER A 278 -8.19 -2.58 -18.07
N VAL A 279 -7.49 -1.52 -18.46
CA VAL A 279 -8.09 -0.30 -18.98
C VAL A 279 -8.59 -0.50 -20.41
N SER A 280 -7.74 -1.02 -21.33
CA SER A 280 -8.13 -1.26 -22.72
C SER A 280 -9.34 -2.19 -22.81
N ARG A 281 -9.36 -3.28 -22.05
CA ARG A 281 -10.54 -4.17 -22.00
C ARG A 281 -11.83 -3.48 -21.57
N ARG A 282 -11.76 -2.51 -20.66
CA ARG A 282 -12.93 -1.71 -20.24
C ARG A 282 -13.33 -0.66 -21.25
N MET A 283 -12.39 -0.20 -22.05
CA MET A 283 -12.63 0.79 -23.12
C MET A 283 -13.16 0.14 -24.42
N GLY A 284 -13.17 -1.19 -24.51
CA GLY A 284 -13.72 -1.93 -25.65
C GLY A 284 -12.72 -2.24 -26.75
N ASP A 285 -11.43 -2.26 -26.40
CA ASP A 285 -10.33 -2.72 -27.28
C ASP A 285 -10.05 -4.22 -27.11
#